data_7291a701b370b365ea84a8fdaf4e587a
#
_entry.id   7291a701b370b365ea84a8fdaf4e587a
#
_cell.length_a   1.000
_cell.length_b   1.000
_cell.length_c   1.000
_cell.angle_alpha   90.00
_cell.angle_beta   90.00
_cell.angle_gamma   90.00
#
_symmetry.space_group_name_H-M   'P 1'
#
loop_
_entity.id
_entity.type
_entity.pdbx_description
1 polymer ?
#
loop_
_entity_poly.entity_id
_entity_poly.type
_entity_poly.pdbx_seq_one_letter_code
_entity_poly.pdbx_strand_id
1 'polypeptide(L)'
;MSFPNRNASGCPHHKIERTKRKIILADVSVVPEQRASWSGKLGFVLAAAGSAVGLGTIWRFPYLAAHYGGGTFIFVFFIFMLTLGVSLLILEISLGRKTGESIIAAFASFGKKYRFIGVFIAAVPFVIASFYGVVGGWVTHYMFAYAAGMTKELADGGESFGAFISDGPQSVAFMLLFGAISFIIVALGVNGGVERANLIMMPALILVSLLIGIFTLTQPGALEGLKYFVVPDFSKFSLELLIAALGQTFFGLSLAAATMVTYGSYMKKDVSITSSAFQTTTTTLGISLLAGLMIIPATFATLGSADEVAKNSGPSLMFLVIPKVFEKFGGIATVIGFVFFLLVMFAALTSMISLVEACVSILQDTLEWKRRKALLVTVIVLSATGIIVTLGYSSLSFIQPLGAGSTILDFLDFLTSSVMMPLGGLLMCLFFGWIRKPEVLIDEVRVSGDFKHSGLWSVMIKYIAPILLMAIFITSVLKTFGVISF
;
A
#
# COMPACT_ATOMS: atom_id res chain seq x y z
N MET A 1 38.16 -34.58 79.13
CA MET A 1 38.91 -35.84 78.86
C MET A 1 38.88 -36.06 77.34
N SER A 2 40.08 -36.01 76.77
CA SER A 2 40.61 -36.77 75.60
C SER A 2 39.86 -36.79 74.29
N PHE A 3 40.48 -36.13 73.35
CA PHE A 3 40.47 -36.47 71.90
C PHE A 3 41.08 -37.85 71.64
N PRO A 4 40.83 -38.52 70.51
CA PRO A 4 41.82 -38.40 69.46
C PRO A 4 41.29 -38.28 68.02
N ASN A 5 42.11 -37.62 67.25
CA ASN A 5 42.40 -37.51 65.84
C ASN A 5 42.31 -38.84 65.03
N ARG A 6 41.79 -38.85 63.80
CA ARG A 6 42.29 -39.67 62.68
C ARG A 6 42.01 -39.07 61.32
N ASN A 7 43.11 -39.02 60.61
CA ASN A 7 43.35 -38.48 59.25
C ASN A 7 42.64 -39.19 58.08
N ALA A 8 42.48 -38.45 57.07
CA ALA A 8 42.76 -38.67 55.62
C ALA A 8 41.92 -39.62 54.79
N SER A 9 41.32 -39.11 53.81
CA SER A 9 41.58 -39.57 52.42
C SER A 9 40.71 -38.81 51.41
N GLY A 10 41.34 -38.16 50.46
CA GLY A 10 41.04 -38.09 49.06
C GLY A 10 39.63 -37.71 48.60
N CYS A 11 39.38 -36.41 48.30
CA CYS A 11 38.20 -35.96 47.66
C CYS A 11 38.46 -35.79 46.14
N PRO A 12 37.71 -36.43 45.22
CA PRO A 12 37.88 -36.27 43.81
C PRO A 12 36.94 -35.11 43.29
N HIS A 13 37.17 -33.89 43.79
CA HIS A 13 36.34 -32.72 43.37
C HIS A 13 36.81 -31.98 42.12
N HIS A 14 37.92 -32.37 41.48
CA HIS A 14 38.48 -31.62 40.33
C HIS A 14 38.00 -32.07 38.96
N LYS A 15 37.26 -33.16 38.81
CA LYS A 15 36.74 -33.61 37.49
C LYS A 15 35.33 -33.16 37.19
N ILE A 16 34.53 -32.81 38.20
CA ILE A 16 33.13 -32.43 38.01
C ILE A 16 32.99 -30.95 37.62
N GLU A 17 33.88 -30.07 38.05
CA GLU A 17 33.82 -28.64 37.67
C GLU A 17 34.20 -28.36 36.21
N ARG A 18 35.10 -29.14 35.60
CA ARG A 18 35.42 -28.98 34.18
C ARG A 18 34.31 -29.43 33.25
N THR A 19 33.48 -30.37 33.62
CA THR A 19 32.34 -30.87 32.85
C THR A 19 31.15 -29.91 32.97
N LYS A 20 30.91 -29.31 34.14
CA LYS A 20 29.87 -28.29 34.32
C LYS A 20 30.20 -26.97 33.60
N ARG A 21 31.47 -26.56 33.50
CA ARG A 21 31.86 -25.37 32.69
C ARG A 21 31.74 -25.58 31.19
N LYS A 22 31.85 -26.80 30.64
CA LYS A 22 31.61 -27.09 29.24
C LYS A 22 30.12 -27.13 28.86
N ILE A 23 29.24 -27.46 29.81
CA ILE A 23 27.79 -27.48 29.59
C ILE A 23 27.19 -26.07 29.70
N ILE A 24 27.78 -25.18 30.51
CA ILE A 24 27.30 -23.78 30.65
C ILE A 24 27.71 -22.89 29.46
N LEU A 25 28.69 -23.31 28.64
CA LEU A 25 29.09 -22.56 27.42
C LEU A 25 28.41 -23.04 26.13
N ALA A 26 27.53 -24.07 26.22
CA ALA A 26 26.78 -24.58 25.06
C ALA A 26 25.32 -24.11 25.02
N ASP A 27 24.88 -23.40 26.05
CA ASP A 27 23.53 -22.80 26.08
C ASP A 27 23.65 -21.26 26.00
N VAL A 28 24.31 -20.76 24.94
CA VAL A 28 24.01 -19.46 24.40
C VAL A 28 22.65 -19.66 23.75
N SER A 29 21.60 -19.54 24.55
CA SER A 29 20.26 -19.32 24.07
C SER A 29 20.38 -18.21 23.02
N VAL A 30 20.18 -18.54 21.73
CA VAL A 30 19.87 -17.60 20.69
C VAL A 30 18.58 -16.98 21.21
N VAL A 31 18.69 -15.84 21.90
CA VAL A 31 17.54 -14.98 22.21
C VAL A 31 16.91 -14.72 20.86
N PRO A 32 15.68 -15.17 20.59
CA PRO A 32 15.03 -14.88 19.33
C PRO A 32 15.10 -13.38 19.16
N GLU A 33 15.67 -12.91 18.05
CA GLU A 33 15.75 -11.48 17.74
C GLU A 33 14.33 -10.93 17.89
N GLN A 34 14.10 -10.10 18.91
CA GLN A 34 12.76 -9.62 19.22
C GLN A 34 12.20 -8.96 17.98
N ARG A 35 11.04 -9.46 17.49
CA ARG A 35 10.37 -8.87 16.33
C ARG A 35 10.18 -7.38 16.56
N ALA A 36 10.50 -6.58 15.56
CA ALA A 36 10.27 -5.13 15.60
C ALA A 36 8.82 -4.83 16.00
N SER A 37 8.59 -3.78 16.76
CA SER A 37 7.25 -3.35 17.16
C SER A 37 7.12 -1.84 16.96
N TRP A 38 5.92 -1.37 16.59
CA TRP A 38 5.64 0.07 16.49
C TRP A 38 5.87 0.76 17.82
N SER A 39 6.34 2.02 17.79
CA SER A 39 6.51 2.83 19.01
C SER A 39 5.19 3.04 19.74
N GLY A 40 4.09 3.15 18.99
CA GLY A 40 2.74 3.32 19.52
C GLY A 40 1.67 3.31 18.44
N LYS A 41 0.43 3.60 18.84
CA LYS A 41 -0.74 3.63 17.96
C LYS A 41 -0.59 4.60 16.78
N LEU A 42 -0.06 5.82 17.02
CA LEU A 42 0.09 6.84 15.98
C LEU A 42 1.06 6.39 14.90
N GLY A 43 2.21 5.79 15.28
CA GLY A 43 3.18 5.23 14.34
C GLY A 43 2.55 4.17 13.45
N PHE A 44 1.79 3.23 14.03
CA PHE A 44 1.03 2.23 13.27
C PHE A 44 0.03 2.88 12.31
N VAL A 45 -0.83 3.79 12.79
CA VAL A 45 -1.90 4.40 11.98
C VAL A 45 -1.33 5.18 10.80
N LEU A 46 -0.28 5.98 11.02
CA LEU A 46 0.34 6.76 9.94
C LEU A 46 1.11 5.85 8.96
N ALA A 47 1.75 4.77 9.42
CA ALA A 47 2.37 3.81 8.52
C ALA A 47 1.33 3.04 7.71
N ALA A 48 0.24 2.59 8.33
CA ALA A 48 -0.85 1.88 7.65
C ALA A 48 -1.59 2.80 6.65
N ALA A 49 -1.88 4.05 7.04
CA ALA A 49 -2.45 5.05 6.13
C ALA A 49 -1.48 5.39 4.99
N GLY A 50 -0.17 5.53 5.27
CA GLY A 50 0.85 5.76 4.25
C GLY A 50 0.99 4.60 3.27
N SER A 51 0.81 3.36 3.74
CA SER A 51 0.71 2.19 2.86
C SER A 51 -0.50 2.25 1.94
N ALA A 52 -1.63 2.71 2.47
CA ALA A 52 -2.91 2.83 1.76
C ALA A 52 -2.95 4.04 0.82
N VAL A 53 -2.35 5.17 1.23
CA VAL A 53 -2.28 6.41 0.44
C VAL A 53 -1.13 6.34 -0.56
N GLY A 54 -1.38 5.69 -1.67
CA GLY A 54 -0.42 5.61 -2.78
C GLY A 54 -0.87 6.40 -4.01
N LEU A 55 -0.25 6.08 -5.12
CA LEU A 55 -0.59 6.66 -6.43
C LEU A 55 -2.07 6.47 -6.78
N GLY A 56 -2.66 5.32 -6.43
CA GLY A 56 -4.09 5.05 -6.63
C GLY A 56 -5.03 6.03 -5.91
N THR A 57 -4.61 6.60 -4.79
CA THR A 57 -5.37 7.62 -4.08
C THR A 57 -5.27 8.97 -4.77
N ILE A 58 -4.11 9.31 -5.34
CA ILE A 58 -3.85 10.63 -5.93
C ILE A 58 -4.42 10.76 -7.35
N TRP A 59 -4.38 9.70 -8.18
CA TRP A 59 -4.86 9.81 -9.56
C TRP A 59 -6.15 9.01 -9.84
N ARG A 60 -6.28 7.77 -9.32
CA ARG A 60 -7.41 6.91 -9.63
C ARG A 60 -8.70 7.41 -8.98
N PHE A 61 -8.63 7.86 -7.72
CA PHE A 61 -9.80 8.38 -7.02
C PHE A 61 -10.39 9.63 -7.70
N PRO A 62 -9.61 10.71 -8.03
CA PRO A 62 -10.14 11.86 -8.77
C PRO A 62 -10.72 11.49 -10.14
N TYR A 63 -10.05 10.59 -10.87
CA TYR A 63 -10.56 10.06 -12.13
C TYR A 63 -11.94 9.40 -11.96
N LEU A 64 -12.07 8.49 -11.01
CA LEU A 64 -13.33 7.80 -10.77
C LEU A 64 -14.43 8.77 -10.29
N ALA A 65 -14.08 9.71 -9.43
CA ALA A 65 -15.02 10.74 -8.99
C ALA A 65 -15.49 11.61 -10.18
N ALA A 66 -14.57 12.04 -11.06
CA ALA A 66 -14.93 12.80 -12.26
C ALA A 66 -15.79 11.97 -13.24
N HIS A 67 -15.49 10.69 -13.41
CA HIS A 67 -16.20 9.83 -14.36
C HIS A 67 -17.61 9.43 -13.89
N TYR A 68 -17.78 9.19 -12.57
CA TYR A 68 -19.03 8.67 -12.00
C TYR A 68 -19.85 9.73 -11.25
N GLY A 69 -19.77 11.00 -11.63
CA GLY A 69 -20.68 12.05 -11.13
C GLY A 69 -20.32 12.60 -9.76
N GLY A 70 -19.03 12.76 -9.47
CA GLY A 70 -18.53 13.52 -8.33
C GLY A 70 -19.05 13.05 -6.97
N GLY A 71 -19.95 13.84 -6.38
CA GLY A 71 -20.49 13.61 -5.03
C GLY A 71 -21.21 12.28 -4.87
N THR A 72 -21.84 11.74 -5.92
CA THR A 72 -22.51 10.42 -5.85
C THR A 72 -21.50 9.28 -5.68
N PHE A 73 -20.38 9.33 -6.43
CA PHE A 73 -19.30 8.38 -6.25
C PHE A 73 -18.68 8.47 -4.85
N ILE A 74 -18.44 9.70 -4.35
CA ILE A 74 -17.90 9.93 -3.00
C ILE A 74 -18.82 9.33 -1.93
N PHE A 75 -20.13 9.53 -2.05
CA PHE A 75 -21.10 9.00 -1.11
C PHE A 75 -21.05 7.46 -1.01
N VAL A 76 -21.03 6.78 -2.15
CA VAL A 76 -20.93 5.31 -2.19
C VAL A 76 -19.56 4.82 -1.70
N PHE A 77 -18.49 5.48 -2.12
CA PHE A 77 -17.14 5.18 -1.67
C PHE A 77 -16.99 5.32 -0.14
N PHE A 78 -17.55 6.38 0.44
CA PHE A 78 -17.59 6.59 1.89
C PHE A 78 -18.24 5.39 2.62
N ILE A 79 -19.39 4.91 2.13
CA ILE A 79 -20.07 3.76 2.71
C ILE A 79 -19.19 2.51 2.65
N PHE A 80 -18.60 2.20 1.50
CA PHE A 80 -17.74 1.03 1.36
C PHE A 80 -16.46 1.13 2.20
N MET A 81 -15.85 2.31 2.29
CA MET A 81 -14.68 2.53 3.14
C MET A 81 -14.98 2.19 4.60
N LEU A 82 -16.09 2.71 5.15
CA LEU A 82 -16.43 2.54 6.56
C LEU A 82 -17.02 1.14 6.90
N THR A 83 -17.52 0.42 5.91
CA THR A 83 -18.11 -0.91 6.12
C THR A 83 -17.13 -2.02 5.72
N LEU A 84 -16.97 -2.25 4.43
CA LEU A 84 -16.10 -3.30 3.90
C LEU A 84 -14.61 -3.02 4.22
N GLY A 85 -14.15 -1.79 3.99
CA GLY A 85 -12.76 -1.40 4.18
C GLY A 85 -12.30 -1.62 5.62
N VAL A 86 -13.02 -1.06 6.61
CA VAL A 86 -12.72 -1.27 8.03
C VAL A 86 -12.75 -2.76 8.40
N SER A 87 -13.73 -3.50 7.86
CA SER A 87 -13.90 -4.92 8.19
C SER A 87 -12.72 -5.77 7.70
N LEU A 88 -12.25 -5.55 6.50
CA LEU A 88 -11.10 -6.27 5.93
C LEU A 88 -9.79 -5.84 6.59
N LEU A 89 -9.61 -4.56 6.91
CA LEU A 89 -8.45 -4.10 7.69
C LEU A 89 -8.39 -4.77 9.07
N ILE A 90 -9.52 -4.88 9.78
CA ILE A 90 -9.59 -5.60 11.06
C ILE A 90 -9.16 -7.06 10.87
N LEU A 91 -9.60 -7.73 9.80
CA LEU A 91 -9.22 -9.10 9.49
C LEU A 91 -7.71 -9.23 9.32
N GLU A 92 -7.10 -8.41 8.46
CA GLU A 92 -5.67 -8.50 8.13
C GLU A 92 -4.77 -8.13 9.33
N ILE A 93 -5.09 -7.02 10.01
CA ILE A 93 -4.33 -6.56 11.18
C ILE A 93 -4.43 -7.59 12.31
N SER A 94 -5.62 -8.15 12.58
CA SER A 94 -5.81 -9.14 13.63
C SER A 94 -5.10 -10.46 13.32
N LEU A 95 -5.05 -10.88 12.05
CA LEU A 95 -4.28 -12.04 11.62
C LEU A 95 -2.78 -11.84 11.91
N GLY A 96 -2.22 -10.71 11.48
CA GLY A 96 -0.82 -10.38 11.73
C GLY A 96 -0.48 -10.30 13.21
N ARG A 97 -1.29 -9.57 14.00
CA ARG A 97 -1.06 -9.43 15.46
C ARG A 97 -1.23 -10.73 16.24
N LYS A 98 -2.18 -11.57 15.82
CA LYS A 98 -2.41 -12.87 16.48
C LYS A 98 -1.23 -13.80 16.32
N THR A 99 -0.69 -13.88 15.11
CA THR A 99 0.37 -14.83 14.77
C THR A 99 1.76 -14.27 15.07
N GLY A 100 1.93 -12.94 15.05
CA GLY A 100 3.24 -12.31 15.11
C GLY A 100 4.10 -12.56 13.86
N GLU A 101 3.50 -12.99 12.73
CA GLU A 101 4.18 -13.52 11.56
C GLU A 101 3.70 -12.80 10.28
N SER A 102 4.52 -12.86 9.22
CA SER A 102 4.11 -12.47 7.86
C SER A 102 3.15 -13.50 7.26
N ILE A 103 2.52 -13.14 6.15
CA ILE A 103 1.36 -13.84 5.59
C ILE A 103 1.55 -15.35 5.37
N ILE A 104 2.72 -15.83 4.91
CA ILE A 104 2.97 -17.27 4.66
C ILE A 104 3.01 -18.03 5.97
N ALA A 105 3.81 -17.55 6.93
CA ALA A 105 3.97 -18.17 8.23
C ALA A 105 2.67 -18.05 9.05
N ALA A 106 1.96 -16.93 8.94
CA ALA A 106 0.66 -16.73 9.56
C ALA A 106 -0.37 -17.80 9.14
N PHE A 107 -0.51 -18.09 7.85
CA PHE A 107 -1.40 -19.17 7.41
C PHE A 107 -0.88 -20.57 7.77
N ALA A 108 0.45 -20.78 7.72
CA ALA A 108 1.06 -22.06 8.10
C ALA A 108 0.85 -22.39 9.58
N SER A 109 0.75 -21.40 10.48
CA SER A 109 0.45 -21.59 11.90
C SER A 109 -0.91 -22.23 12.16
N PHE A 110 -1.88 -22.04 11.25
CA PHE A 110 -3.19 -22.69 11.28
C PHE A 110 -3.19 -24.12 10.70
N GLY A 111 -2.07 -24.56 10.15
CA GLY A 111 -1.84 -25.89 9.59
C GLY A 111 -1.10 -25.82 8.25
N LYS A 112 -0.13 -26.74 8.06
CA LYS A 112 0.74 -26.75 6.87
C LYS A 112 -0.02 -26.74 5.53
N LYS A 113 -1.20 -27.37 5.48
CA LYS A 113 -2.06 -27.40 4.27
C LYS A 113 -2.62 -26.03 3.86
N TYR A 114 -2.66 -25.04 4.74
CA TYR A 114 -3.16 -23.71 4.43
C TYR A 114 -2.07 -22.73 3.99
N ARG A 115 -0.81 -23.17 4.02
CA ARG A 115 0.35 -22.37 3.58
C ARG A 115 0.17 -21.81 2.16
N PHE A 116 -0.53 -22.53 1.27
CA PHE A 116 -0.75 -22.11 -0.11
C PHE A 116 -1.48 -20.77 -0.22
N ILE A 117 -2.43 -20.48 0.70
CA ILE A 117 -3.14 -19.18 0.74
C ILE A 117 -2.13 -18.07 1.01
N GLY A 118 -1.27 -18.28 2.01
CA GLY A 118 -0.20 -17.32 2.33
C GLY A 118 0.78 -17.13 1.18
N VAL A 119 1.17 -18.19 0.47
CA VAL A 119 2.07 -18.11 -0.70
C VAL A 119 1.42 -17.31 -1.84
N PHE A 120 0.14 -17.56 -2.12
CA PHE A 120 -0.59 -16.84 -3.17
C PHE A 120 -0.64 -15.33 -2.88
N ILE A 121 -0.99 -14.94 -1.63
CA ILE A 121 -1.07 -13.53 -1.24
C ILE A 121 0.34 -12.91 -1.14
N ALA A 122 1.34 -13.68 -0.71
CA ALA A 122 2.72 -13.21 -0.59
C ALA A 122 3.35 -12.79 -1.92
N ALA A 123 2.89 -13.34 -3.04
CA ALA A 123 3.37 -12.94 -4.37
C ALA A 123 2.92 -11.50 -4.73
N VAL A 124 1.80 -11.02 -4.19
CA VAL A 124 1.23 -9.71 -4.52
C VAL A 124 2.20 -8.55 -4.29
N PRO A 125 2.81 -8.36 -3.10
CA PRO A 125 3.70 -7.22 -2.88
C PRO A 125 4.96 -7.26 -3.74
N PHE A 126 5.48 -8.44 -4.10
CA PHE A 126 6.61 -8.57 -5.02
C PHE A 126 6.25 -8.09 -6.43
N VAL A 127 5.08 -8.48 -6.94
CA VAL A 127 4.64 -8.08 -8.27
C VAL A 127 4.32 -6.58 -8.30
N ILE A 128 3.56 -6.06 -7.31
CA ILE A 128 3.24 -4.62 -7.25
C ILE A 128 4.52 -3.80 -7.16
N ALA A 129 5.44 -4.11 -6.25
CA ALA A 129 6.66 -3.33 -6.05
C ALA A 129 7.54 -3.26 -7.31
N SER A 130 7.49 -4.30 -8.17
CA SER A 130 8.24 -4.33 -9.43
C SER A 130 7.81 -3.25 -10.42
N PHE A 131 6.52 -3.01 -10.60
CA PHE A 131 6.04 -1.94 -11.49
C PHE A 131 5.81 -0.60 -10.77
N TYR A 132 5.56 -0.63 -9.48
CA TYR A 132 5.35 0.59 -8.69
C TYR A 132 6.61 1.46 -8.62
N GLY A 133 7.79 0.83 -8.59
CA GLY A 133 9.07 1.52 -8.68
C GLY A 133 9.26 2.28 -9.99
N VAL A 134 8.73 1.76 -11.11
CA VAL A 134 8.77 2.42 -12.42
C VAL A 134 7.98 3.73 -12.39
N VAL A 135 6.74 3.66 -11.90
CA VAL A 135 5.87 4.86 -11.80
C VAL A 135 6.44 5.86 -10.78
N GLY A 136 7.01 5.38 -9.66
CA GLY A 136 7.75 6.23 -8.72
C GLY A 136 8.93 6.95 -9.37
N GLY A 137 9.62 6.29 -10.29
CA GLY A 137 10.67 6.91 -11.12
C GLY A 137 10.13 8.03 -12.01
N TRP A 138 8.97 7.85 -12.66
CA TRP A 138 8.34 8.90 -13.46
C TRP A 138 7.94 10.12 -12.61
N VAL A 139 7.37 9.90 -11.43
CA VAL A 139 7.05 10.97 -10.48
C VAL A 139 8.32 11.72 -10.07
N THR A 140 9.41 10.99 -9.79
CA THR A 140 10.69 11.59 -9.44
C THR A 140 11.24 12.44 -10.58
N HIS A 141 11.18 11.96 -11.82
CA HIS A 141 11.58 12.73 -13.01
C HIS A 141 10.81 14.04 -13.12
N TYR A 142 9.46 14.00 -13.03
CA TYR A 142 8.62 15.19 -13.11
C TYR A 142 8.89 16.19 -11.99
N MET A 143 9.15 15.71 -10.77
CA MET A 143 9.55 16.58 -9.65
C MET A 143 10.83 17.35 -9.98
N PHE A 144 11.86 16.67 -10.52
CA PHE A 144 13.11 17.33 -10.92
C PHE A 144 12.93 18.25 -12.13
N ALA A 145 12.11 17.88 -13.10
CA ALA A 145 11.82 18.70 -14.28
C ALA A 145 11.13 20.02 -13.90
N TYR A 146 10.14 19.97 -12.98
CA TYR A 146 9.57 21.20 -12.41
C TYR A 146 10.57 22.03 -11.62
N ALA A 147 11.44 21.39 -10.82
CA ALA A 147 12.50 22.08 -10.11
C ALA A 147 13.49 22.79 -11.07
N ALA A 148 13.69 22.24 -12.26
CA ALA A 148 14.49 22.83 -13.34
C ALA A 148 13.75 23.89 -14.15
N GLY A 149 12.46 24.15 -13.90
CA GLY A 149 11.67 25.17 -14.58
C GLY A 149 11.06 24.74 -15.92
N MET A 150 11.02 23.43 -16.22
CA MET A 150 10.52 22.85 -17.49
C MET A 150 8.97 22.79 -17.57
N THR A 151 8.29 23.81 -17.08
CA THR A 151 6.82 23.79 -16.94
C THR A 151 6.11 23.73 -18.29
N LYS A 152 6.60 24.47 -19.30
CA LYS A 152 5.99 24.52 -20.64
C LYS A 152 6.23 23.23 -21.41
N GLU A 153 7.43 22.69 -21.28
CA GLU A 153 7.83 21.42 -21.90
C GLU A 153 6.98 20.25 -21.37
N LEU A 154 6.68 20.24 -20.09
CA LEU A 154 5.83 19.19 -19.48
C LEU A 154 4.35 19.33 -19.84
N ALA A 155 3.89 20.50 -20.29
CA ALA A 155 2.50 20.75 -20.67
C ALA A 155 2.21 20.51 -22.17
N ASP A 156 3.14 19.92 -22.91
CA ASP A 156 3.10 19.69 -24.36
C ASP A 156 2.09 18.62 -24.85
N GLY A 157 1.28 18.11 -23.95
CA GLY A 157 0.27 17.10 -24.31
C GLY A 157 0.75 15.65 -24.22
N GLY A 158 1.94 15.45 -23.67
CA GLY A 158 2.49 14.14 -23.40
C GLY A 158 3.67 13.73 -24.28
N GLU A 159 4.13 14.61 -25.17
CA GLU A 159 5.32 14.34 -26.00
C GLU A 159 6.56 14.15 -25.10
N SER A 160 6.79 15.04 -24.15
CA SER A 160 7.87 14.94 -23.16
C SER A 160 7.76 13.66 -22.31
N PHE A 161 6.54 13.27 -21.90
CA PHE A 161 6.33 12.02 -21.17
C PHE A 161 6.65 10.82 -22.04
N GLY A 162 6.15 10.79 -23.28
CA GLY A 162 6.42 9.72 -24.25
C GLY A 162 7.92 9.59 -24.56
N ALA A 163 8.61 10.71 -24.77
CA ALA A 163 10.06 10.72 -24.98
C ALA A 163 10.81 10.17 -23.77
N PHE A 164 10.45 10.60 -22.55
CA PHE A 164 11.08 10.12 -21.30
C PHE A 164 10.89 8.62 -21.09
N ILE A 165 9.67 8.07 -21.21
CA ILE A 165 9.44 6.64 -20.96
C ILE A 165 10.07 5.75 -22.06
N SER A 166 10.24 6.29 -23.27
CA SER A 166 10.92 5.60 -24.39
C SER A 166 12.45 5.64 -24.29
N ASP A 167 13.01 6.57 -23.50
CA ASP A 167 14.44 6.59 -23.14
C ASP A 167 14.71 5.57 -22.03
N GLY A 168 15.00 4.33 -22.40
CA GLY A 168 15.25 3.24 -21.47
C GLY A 168 16.29 3.56 -20.39
N PRO A 169 17.50 4.02 -20.74
CA PRO A 169 18.53 4.39 -19.77
C PRO A 169 18.08 5.46 -18.76
N GLN A 170 17.45 6.53 -19.21
CA GLN A 170 16.97 7.61 -18.34
C GLN A 170 15.85 7.13 -17.41
N SER A 171 14.85 6.42 -17.94
CA SER A 171 13.75 5.87 -17.14
C SER A 171 14.24 4.87 -16.10
N VAL A 172 15.18 3.99 -16.44
CA VAL A 172 15.80 3.04 -15.50
C VAL A 172 16.56 3.80 -14.40
N ALA A 173 17.31 4.86 -14.75
CA ALA A 173 18.04 5.64 -13.74
C ALA A 173 17.10 6.28 -12.70
N PHE A 174 15.98 6.86 -13.12
CA PHE A 174 14.98 7.45 -12.20
C PHE A 174 14.24 6.39 -11.39
N MET A 175 13.91 5.23 -11.99
CA MET A 175 13.33 4.09 -11.29
C MET A 175 14.27 3.57 -10.20
N LEU A 176 15.57 3.42 -10.50
CA LEU A 176 16.58 2.99 -9.51
C LEU A 176 16.79 4.04 -8.43
N LEU A 177 16.78 5.33 -8.75
CA LEU A 177 16.85 6.42 -7.77
C LEU A 177 15.70 6.36 -6.77
N PHE A 178 14.45 6.26 -7.25
CA PHE A 178 13.26 6.11 -6.41
C PHE A 178 13.34 4.83 -5.55
N GLY A 179 13.73 3.71 -6.17
CA GLY A 179 13.92 2.43 -5.48
C GLY A 179 14.99 2.54 -4.38
N ALA A 180 16.14 3.17 -4.67
CA ALA A 180 17.22 3.33 -3.71
C ALA A 180 16.78 4.11 -2.47
N ILE A 181 16.02 5.20 -2.62
CA ILE A 181 15.44 5.97 -1.50
C ILE A 181 14.57 5.05 -0.63
N SER A 182 13.66 4.28 -1.25
CA SER A 182 12.78 3.35 -0.56
C SER A 182 13.57 2.26 0.19
N PHE A 183 14.56 1.66 -0.45
CA PHE A 183 15.39 0.60 0.13
C PHE A 183 16.25 1.09 1.30
N ILE A 184 16.81 2.31 1.20
CA ILE A 184 17.56 2.93 2.30
C ILE A 184 16.65 3.13 3.51
N ILE A 185 15.43 3.61 3.33
CA ILE A 185 14.48 3.80 4.43
C ILE A 185 14.16 2.45 5.10
N VAL A 186 13.88 1.40 4.32
CA VAL A 186 13.60 0.06 4.86
C VAL A 186 14.85 -0.54 5.55
N ALA A 187 16.05 -0.26 5.05
CA ALA A 187 17.31 -0.71 5.65
C ALA A 187 17.51 -0.17 7.08
N LEU A 188 16.97 1.02 7.38
CA LEU A 188 17.00 1.62 8.73
C LEU A 188 16.08 0.92 9.73
N GLY A 189 15.31 -0.08 9.28
CA GLY A 189 14.40 -0.89 10.11
C GLY A 189 13.01 -0.28 10.28
N VAL A 190 12.17 -0.99 11.04
CA VAL A 190 10.75 -0.61 11.20
C VAL A 190 10.61 0.73 11.92
N ASN A 191 11.20 0.88 13.11
CA ASN A 191 11.06 2.11 13.90
C ASN A 191 11.89 3.28 13.34
N GLY A 192 13.17 3.04 13.04
CA GLY A 192 14.10 4.08 12.58
C GLY A 192 13.88 4.53 11.13
N GLY A 193 13.34 3.65 10.30
CA GLY A 193 13.09 3.88 8.88
C GLY A 193 11.59 4.03 8.57
N VAL A 194 10.87 2.91 8.51
CA VAL A 194 9.48 2.86 8.04
C VAL A 194 8.56 3.78 8.86
N GLU A 195 8.58 3.66 10.19
CA GLU A 195 7.74 4.47 11.07
C GLU A 195 8.11 5.95 11.01
N ARG A 196 9.41 6.26 11.16
CA ARG A 196 9.88 7.64 11.15
C ARG A 196 9.61 8.36 9.83
N ALA A 197 9.79 7.67 8.70
CA ALA A 197 9.47 8.23 7.38
C ALA A 197 7.98 8.57 7.28
N ASN A 198 7.09 7.67 7.70
CA ASN A 198 5.65 7.91 7.67
C ASN A 198 5.21 9.03 8.65
N LEU A 199 5.84 9.13 9.83
CA LEU A 199 5.58 10.22 10.80
C LEU A 199 5.89 11.61 10.24
N ILE A 200 6.80 11.71 9.26
CA ILE A 200 7.18 12.98 8.60
C ILE A 200 6.38 13.16 7.31
N MET A 201 6.38 12.16 6.42
CA MET A 201 5.81 12.29 5.08
C MET A 201 4.27 12.40 5.11
N MET A 202 3.58 11.69 6.00
CA MET A 202 2.10 11.72 6.02
C MET A 202 1.54 13.08 6.47
N PRO A 203 1.99 13.71 7.57
CA PRO A 203 1.56 15.07 7.90
C PRO A 203 1.95 16.10 6.83
N ALA A 204 3.15 15.98 6.24
CA ALA A 204 3.57 16.86 5.14
C ALA A 204 2.65 16.72 3.92
N LEU A 205 2.31 15.48 3.54
CA LEU A 205 1.38 15.19 2.45
C LEU A 205 0.00 15.83 2.70
N ILE A 206 -0.56 15.68 3.91
CA ILE A 206 -1.85 16.27 4.28
C ILE A 206 -1.78 17.80 4.20
N LEU A 207 -0.73 18.40 4.77
CA LEU A 207 -0.57 19.86 4.75
C LEU A 207 -0.44 20.40 3.33
N VAL A 208 0.41 19.79 2.50
CA VAL A 208 0.62 20.20 1.11
C VAL A 208 -0.66 20.02 0.30
N SER A 209 -1.37 18.90 0.46
CA SER A 209 -2.65 18.66 -0.20
C SER A 209 -3.68 19.75 0.15
N LEU A 210 -3.74 20.14 1.42
CA LEU A 210 -4.63 21.19 1.90
C LEU A 210 -4.26 22.55 1.28
N LEU A 211 -2.98 22.91 1.26
CA LEU A 211 -2.51 24.18 0.69
C LEU A 211 -2.80 24.27 -0.81
N ILE A 212 -2.53 23.21 -1.58
CA ILE A 212 -2.86 23.17 -3.02
C ILE A 212 -4.38 23.23 -3.21
N GLY A 213 -5.17 22.49 -2.42
CA GLY A 213 -6.62 22.51 -2.48
C GLY A 213 -7.21 23.90 -2.19
N ILE A 214 -6.73 24.59 -1.16
CA ILE A 214 -7.12 25.97 -0.85
C ILE A 214 -6.74 26.90 -2.00
N PHE A 215 -5.50 26.82 -2.51
CA PHE A 215 -5.07 27.64 -3.66
C PHE A 215 -5.98 27.40 -4.87
N THR A 216 -6.30 26.15 -5.18
CA THR A 216 -7.19 25.82 -6.29
C THR A 216 -8.57 26.46 -6.14
N LEU A 217 -9.14 26.44 -4.93
CA LEU A 217 -10.44 27.05 -4.67
C LEU A 217 -10.47 28.57 -4.80
N THR A 218 -9.33 29.26 -4.77
CA THR A 218 -9.25 30.70 -5.05
C THR A 218 -9.33 31.05 -6.53
N GLN A 219 -9.23 30.05 -7.41
CA GLN A 219 -9.23 30.28 -8.86
C GLN A 219 -10.66 30.52 -9.38
N PRO A 220 -10.85 31.40 -10.37
CA PRO A 220 -12.16 31.61 -11.02
C PRO A 220 -12.70 30.30 -11.62
N GLY A 221 -13.98 29.98 -11.39
CA GLY A 221 -14.61 28.74 -11.86
C GLY A 221 -14.41 27.50 -10.99
N ALA A 222 -13.50 27.53 -10.01
CA ALA A 222 -13.21 26.39 -9.14
C ALA A 222 -14.41 25.97 -8.26
N LEU A 223 -15.29 26.91 -7.90
CA LEU A 223 -16.48 26.63 -7.07
C LEU A 223 -17.49 25.73 -7.77
N GLU A 224 -17.60 25.80 -9.10
CA GLU A 224 -18.43 24.87 -9.89
C GLU A 224 -17.86 23.45 -9.79
N GLY A 225 -16.55 23.32 -9.89
CA GLY A 225 -15.85 22.04 -9.67
C GLY A 225 -16.03 21.51 -8.26
N LEU A 226 -15.97 22.37 -7.24
CA LEU A 226 -16.25 21.97 -5.86
C LEU A 226 -17.70 21.49 -5.71
N LYS A 227 -18.67 22.19 -6.28
CA LYS A 227 -20.07 21.79 -6.26
C LYS A 227 -20.27 20.43 -6.93
N TYR A 228 -19.69 20.22 -8.10
CA TYR A 228 -19.69 18.94 -8.80
C TYR A 228 -19.09 17.81 -7.94
N PHE A 229 -17.97 18.09 -7.31
CA PHE A 229 -17.25 17.11 -6.49
C PHE A 229 -18.00 16.71 -5.22
N VAL A 230 -18.66 17.65 -4.53
CA VAL A 230 -19.23 17.41 -3.19
C VAL A 230 -20.73 17.09 -3.25
N VAL A 231 -21.48 17.69 -4.18
CA VAL A 231 -22.94 17.54 -4.22
C VAL A 231 -23.34 16.26 -4.95
N PRO A 232 -24.02 15.31 -4.28
CA PRO A 232 -24.48 14.09 -4.96
C PRO A 232 -25.57 14.38 -6.00
N ASP A 233 -25.40 13.81 -7.18
CA ASP A 233 -26.44 13.70 -8.22
C ASP A 233 -26.85 12.23 -8.39
N PHE A 234 -27.89 11.81 -7.69
CA PHE A 234 -28.33 10.42 -7.70
C PHE A 234 -28.88 9.96 -9.06
N SER A 235 -29.10 10.85 -10.03
CA SER A 235 -29.41 10.44 -11.39
C SER A 235 -28.25 9.72 -12.08
N LYS A 236 -27.02 9.90 -11.57
CA LYS A 236 -25.79 9.23 -12.03
C LYS A 236 -25.54 7.87 -11.34
N PHE A 237 -26.44 7.46 -10.45
CA PHE A 237 -26.28 6.19 -9.75
C PHE A 237 -26.40 5.01 -10.72
N SER A 238 -25.39 4.15 -10.75
CA SER A 238 -25.33 2.99 -11.65
C SER A 238 -24.64 1.81 -10.97
N LEU A 239 -24.82 0.62 -11.51
CA LEU A 239 -24.10 -0.57 -11.04
C LEU A 239 -22.59 -0.42 -11.25
N GLU A 240 -22.19 0.23 -12.33
CA GLU A 240 -20.80 0.52 -12.65
C GLU A 240 -20.15 1.41 -11.60
N LEU A 241 -20.86 2.46 -11.16
CA LEU A 241 -20.43 3.31 -10.05
C LEU A 241 -20.20 2.50 -8.77
N LEU A 242 -21.14 1.59 -8.44
CA LEU A 242 -20.99 0.71 -7.27
C LEU A 242 -19.73 -0.15 -7.35
N ILE A 243 -19.49 -0.80 -8.50
CA ILE A 243 -18.32 -1.65 -8.73
C ILE A 243 -17.04 -0.82 -8.70
N ALA A 244 -17.04 0.37 -9.31
CA ALA A 244 -15.90 1.27 -9.31
C ALA A 244 -15.53 1.76 -7.89
N ALA A 245 -16.53 2.16 -7.10
CA ALA A 245 -16.34 2.59 -5.72
C ALA A 245 -15.87 1.44 -4.82
N LEU A 246 -16.40 0.25 -5.02
CA LEU A 246 -16.00 -0.97 -4.33
C LEU A 246 -14.53 -1.32 -4.66
N GLY A 247 -14.17 -1.33 -5.94
CA GLY A 247 -12.80 -1.56 -6.40
C GLY A 247 -11.83 -0.50 -5.87
N GLN A 248 -12.23 0.77 -5.85
CA GLN A 248 -11.43 1.86 -5.27
C GLN A 248 -11.23 1.69 -3.75
N THR A 249 -12.25 1.23 -3.02
CA THR A 249 -12.13 0.95 -1.59
C THR A 249 -11.11 -0.15 -1.33
N PHE A 250 -11.18 -1.22 -2.09
CA PHE A 250 -10.30 -2.38 -1.93
C PHE A 250 -8.86 -2.04 -2.27
N PHE A 251 -8.65 -1.38 -3.40
CA PHE A 251 -7.32 -0.95 -3.85
C PHE A 251 -6.75 0.18 -2.96
N GLY A 252 -7.57 1.18 -2.63
CA GLY A 252 -7.18 2.36 -1.85
C GLY A 252 -6.80 2.06 -0.40
N LEU A 253 -7.12 0.89 0.15
CA LEU A 253 -6.68 0.43 1.46
C LEU A 253 -5.58 -0.64 1.40
N SER A 254 -5.03 -0.92 0.21
CA SER A 254 -4.01 -1.96 -0.03
C SER A 254 -4.41 -3.33 0.56
N LEU A 255 -5.71 -3.69 0.45
CA LEU A 255 -6.24 -4.93 1.00
C LEU A 255 -5.72 -6.15 0.22
N ALA A 256 -5.48 -7.24 0.92
CA ALA A 256 -4.91 -8.49 0.39
C ALA A 256 -3.53 -8.35 -0.30
N ALA A 257 -2.79 -7.29 0.03
CA ALA A 257 -1.43 -7.06 -0.43
C ALA A 257 -0.36 -7.54 0.57
N ALA A 258 -0.71 -8.34 1.58
CA ALA A 258 0.13 -8.81 2.69
C ALA A 258 0.68 -7.70 3.61
N THR A 259 0.60 -6.42 3.23
CA THR A 259 1.16 -5.28 3.98
C THR A 259 0.51 -5.10 5.34
N MET A 260 -0.83 -5.17 5.42
CA MET A 260 -1.56 -4.98 6.68
C MET A 260 -1.39 -6.14 7.64
N VAL A 261 -1.19 -7.37 7.13
CA VAL A 261 -0.80 -8.54 7.96
C VAL A 261 0.60 -8.34 8.53
N THR A 262 1.56 -7.92 7.70
CA THR A 262 2.93 -7.62 8.13
C THR A 262 2.94 -6.51 9.18
N TYR A 263 2.24 -5.40 8.96
CA TYR A 263 2.15 -4.30 9.92
C TYR A 263 1.42 -4.69 11.21
N GLY A 264 0.37 -5.49 11.10
CA GLY A 264 -0.33 -6.09 12.23
C GLY A 264 0.59 -6.95 13.10
N SER A 265 1.56 -7.68 12.49
CA SER A 265 2.50 -8.51 13.23
C SER A 265 3.50 -7.70 14.08
N TYR A 266 3.66 -6.41 13.82
CA TYR A 266 4.45 -5.47 14.63
C TYR A 266 3.61 -4.71 15.68
N MET A 267 2.29 -4.94 15.71
CA MET A 267 1.38 -4.22 16.61
C MET A 267 1.42 -4.80 18.03
N LYS A 268 1.59 -3.92 19.02
CA LYS A 268 1.53 -4.31 20.45
C LYS A 268 0.12 -4.73 20.85
N LYS A 269 0.01 -5.61 21.84
CA LYS A 269 -1.26 -6.19 22.32
C LYS A 269 -2.19 -5.15 23.00
N ASP A 270 -1.66 -4.08 23.55
CA ASP A 270 -2.40 -2.99 24.19
C ASP A 270 -3.00 -1.98 23.20
N VAL A 271 -2.58 -2.01 21.95
CA VAL A 271 -3.10 -1.11 20.90
C VAL A 271 -4.41 -1.67 20.32
N SER A 272 -5.48 -0.88 20.33
CA SER A 272 -6.79 -1.29 19.81
C SER A 272 -6.79 -1.43 18.29
N ILE A 273 -7.07 -2.66 17.80
CA ILE A 273 -7.19 -2.96 16.35
C ILE A 273 -8.34 -2.19 15.73
N THR A 274 -9.54 -2.22 16.34
CA THR A 274 -10.73 -1.57 15.79
C THR A 274 -10.54 -0.08 15.61
N SER A 275 -10.00 0.58 16.64
CA SER A 275 -9.72 2.01 16.60
C SER A 275 -8.61 2.35 15.59
N SER A 276 -7.58 1.52 15.46
CA SER A 276 -6.50 1.72 14.49
C SER A 276 -6.99 1.52 13.05
N ALA A 277 -7.77 0.48 12.78
CA ALA A 277 -8.38 0.24 11.47
C ALA A 277 -9.31 1.40 11.06
N PHE A 278 -10.15 1.87 11.97
CA PHE A 278 -11.04 3.01 11.72
C PHE A 278 -10.25 4.30 11.44
N GLN A 279 -9.21 4.60 12.23
CA GLN A 279 -8.37 5.77 12.01
C GLN A 279 -7.57 5.69 10.70
N THR A 280 -7.03 4.52 10.36
CA THR A 280 -6.37 4.30 9.06
C THR A 280 -7.33 4.57 7.92
N THR A 281 -8.53 3.98 7.96
CA THR A 281 -9.56 4.16 6.92
C THR A 281 -9.99 5.62 6.78
N THR A 282 -10.28 6.30 7.90
CA THR A 282 -10.71 7.70 7.86
C THR A 282 -9.60 8.66 7.41
N THR A 283 -8.35 8.39 7.76
CA THR A 283 -7.20 9.15 7.26
C THR A 283 -7.04 8.97 5.74
N THR A 284 -7.11 7.72 5.26
CA THR A 284 -7.04 7.42 3.82
C THR A 284 -8.19 8.07 3.05
N LEU A 285 -9.42 7.99 3.59
CA LEU A 285 -10.59 8.65 3.01
C LEU A 285 -10.39 10.18 2.94
N GLY A 286 -9.93 10.80 4.02
CA GLY A 286 -9.65 12.24 4.06
C GLY A 286 -8.63 12.68 3.00
N ILE A 287 -7.56 11.91 2.82
CA ILE A 287 -6.55 12.20 1.80
C ILE A 287 -7.09 11.97 0.39
N SER A 288 -7.93 10.94 0.17
CA SER A 288 -8.63 10.75 -1.12
C SER A 288 -9.49 11.98 -1.48
N LEU A 289 -10.25 12.48 -0.49
CA LEU A 289 -11.06 13.70 -0.69
C LEU A 289 -10.20 14.94 -0.97
N LEU A 290 -9.06 15.10 -0.29
CA LEU A 290 -8.10 16.17 -0.57
C LEU A 290 -7.52 16.06 -1.98
N ALA A 291 -7.18 14.85 -2.45
CA ALA A 291 -6.72 14.64 -3.82
C ALA A 291 -7.78 15.05 -4.86
N GLY A 292 -9.03 14.66 -4.66
CA GLY A 292 -10.15 15.09 -5.51
C GLY A 292 -10.36 16.60 -5.47
N LEU A 293 -10.25 17.22 -4.28
CA LEU A 293 -10.36 18.66 -4.08
C LEU A 293 -9.23 19.45 -4.76
N MET A 294 -8.03 18.90 -4.85
CA MET A 294 -6.92 19.53 -5.59
C MET A 294 -7.15 19.49 -7.10
N ILE A 295 -7.65 18.37 -7.62
CA ILE A 295 -7.64 18.09 -9.07
C ILE A 295 -8.93 18.57 -9.74
N ILE A 296 -10.11 18.19 -9.23
CA ILE A 296 -11.39 18.47 -9.91
C ILE A 296 -11.69 19.98 -9.97
N PRO A 297 -11.63 20.75 -8.87
CA PRO A 297 -11.81 22.21 -8.98
C PRO A 297 -10.75 22.90 -9.84
N ALA A 298 -9.49 22.39 -9.87
CA ALA A 298 -8.44 22.94 -10.74
C ALA A 298 -8.79 22.77 -12.23
N THR A 299 -9.34 21.63 -12.62
CA THR A 299 -9.75 21.40 -14.02
C THR A 299 -10.96 22.25 -14.42
N PHE A 300 -11.92 22.45 -13.56
CA PHE A 300 -13.02 23.40 -13.80
C PHE A 300 -12.52 24.82 -13.98
N ALA A 301 -11.59 25.26 -13.13
CA ALA A 301 -11.01 26.61 -13.22
C ALA A 301 -10.19 26.84 -14.52
N THR A 302 -9.56 25.81 -15.06
CA THR A 302 -8.62 25.95 -16.18
C THR A 302 -9.16 25.43 -17.51
N LEU A 303 -10.00 24.40 -17.48
CA LEU A 303 -10.54 23.70 -18.67
C LEU A 303 -12.07 23.78 -18.76
N GLY A 304 -12.76 24.33 -17.77
CA GLY A 304 -14.21 24.53 -17.72
C GLY A 304 -15.04 23.31 -17.37
N SER A 305 -14.46 22.11 -17.27
CA SER A 305 -15.17 20.89 -16.90
C SER A 305 -14.26 19.82 -16.28
N ALA A 306 -14.84 18.74 -15.79
CA ALA A 306 -14.10 17.55 -15.36
C ALA A 306 -13.85 16.52 -16.48
N ASP A 307 -14.24 16.81 -17.72
CA ASP A 307 -14.22 15.84 -18.83
C ASP A 307 -12.81 15.31 -19.14
N GLU A 308 -11.81 16.19 -19.08
CA GLU A 308 -10.42 15.78 -19.28
C GLU A 308 -9.94 14.82 -18.18
N VAL A 309 -10.37 15.03 -16.93
CA VAL A 309 -10.08 14.07 -15.84
C VAL A 309 -10.84 12.77 -16.07
N ALA A 310 -12.11 12.84 -16.47
CA ALA A 310 -12.96 11.67 -16.69
C ALA A 310 -12.53 10.79 -17.88
N LYS A 311 -11.84 11.37 -18.87
CA LYS A 311 -11.33 10.66 -20.07
C LYS A 311 -9.93 10.07 -19.85
N ASN A 312 -9.15 10.62 -18.92
CA ASN A 312 -7.76 10.25 -18.69
C ASN A 312 -7.57 9.57 -17.35
N SER A 313 -7.21 8.31 -17.35
CA SER A 313 -6.96 7.53 -16.13
C SER A 313 -5.47 7.26 -15.91
N GLY A 314 -5.10 6.98 -14.66
CA GLY A 314 -3.75 6.54 -14.32
C GLY A 314 -2.65 7.52 -14.73
N PRO A 315 -1.61 7.03 -15.43
CA PRO A 315 -0.49 7.87 -15.88
C PRO A 315 -0.91 9.06 -16.76
N SER A 316 -1.91 8.88 -17.64
CA SER A 316 -2.37 9.96 -18.52
C SER A 316 -2.90 11.15 -17.73
N LEU A 317 -3.69 10.94 -16.67
CA LEU A 317 -4.15 12.05 -15.83
C LEU A 317 -2.95 12.76 -15.19
N MET A 318 -2.02 12.00 -14.60
CA MET A 318 -0.91 12.55 -13.81
C MET A 318 0.12 13.28 -14.67
N PHE A 319 0.49 12.72 -15.80
CA PHE A 319 1.64 13.20 -16.59
C PHE A 319 1.26 13.98 -17.85
N LEU A 320 -0.02 13.96 -18.27
CA LEU A 320 -0.50 14.72 -19.42
C LEU A 320 -1.46 15.83 -19.01
N VAL A 321 -2.50 15.52 -18.22
CA VAL A 321 -3.56 16.49 -17.89
C VAL A 321 -3.11 17.49 -16.82
N ILE A 322 -2.54 16.99 -15.73
CA ILE A 322 -2.16 17.84 -14.59
C ILE A 322 -1.10 18.91 -14.97
N PRO A 323 -0.05 18.61 -15.75
CA PRO A 323 0.89 19.64 -16.22
C PRO A 323 0.20 20.76 -17.04
N LYS A 324 -0.76 20.42 -17.93
CA LYS A 324 -1.55 21.41 -18.65
C LYS A 324 -2.39 22.31 -17.74
N VAL A 325 -2.98 21.72 -16.68
CA VAL A 325 -3.72 22.47 -15.66
C VAL A 325 -2.79 23.44 -14.94
N PHE A 326 -1.59 23.01 -14.55
CA PHE A 326 -0.66 23.87 -13.84
C PHE A 326 -0.09 24.98 -14.70
N GLU A 327 0.19 24.74 -15.99
CA GLU A 327 0.65 25.78 -16.92
C GLU A 327 -0.30 26.99 -16.96
N LYS A 328 -1.62 26.75 -16.86
CA LYS A 328 -2.64 27.82 -16.84
C LYS A 328 -2.55 28.74 -15.62
N PHE A 329 -1.87 28.34 -14.54
CA PHE A 329 -1.65 29.20 -13.39
C PHE A 329 -0.51 30.23 -13.57
N GLY A 330 0.15 30.25 -14.75
CA GLY A 330 1.11 31.30 -15.12
C GLY A 330 2.38 31.26 -14.25
N GLY A 331 2.79 32.42 -13.72
CA GLY A 331 4.07 32.56 -13.01
C GLY A 331 4.29 31.66 -11.78
N ILE A 332 3.22 31.12 -11.18
CA ILE A 332 3.30 30.22 -10.02
C ILE A 332 3.30 28.73 -10.42
N ALA A 333 3.12 28.42 -11.70
CA ALA A 333 2.96 27.06 -12.24
C ALA A 333 4.13 26.13 -11.87
N THR A 334 5.36 26.62 -11.99
CA THR A 334 6.58 25.86 -11.64
C THR A 334 6.59 25.45 -10.15
N VAL A 335 6.25 26.38 -9.26
CA VAL A 335 6.22 26.12 -7.82
C VAL A 335 5.13 25.12 -7.46
N ILE A 336 3.92 25.30 -8.01
CA ILE A 336 2.79 24.39 -7.77
C ILE A 336 3.11 23.01 -8.32
N GLY A 337 3.65 22.90 -9.53
CA GLY A 337 4.03 21.63 -10.13
C GLY A 337 5.10 20.90 -9.31
N PHE A 338 6.15 21.60 -8.88
CA PHE A 338 7.18 21.04 -8.01
C PHE A 338 6.58 20.50 -6.70
N VAL A 339 5.81 21.33 -5.99
CA VAL A 339 5.21 20.99 -4.69
C VAL A 339 4.21 19.83 -4.85
N PHE A 340 3.43 19.81 -5.93
CA PHE A 340 2.52 18.70 -6.24
C PHE A 340 3.27 17.39 -6.50
N PHE A 341 4.29 17.38 -7.37
CA PHE A 341 5.05 16.15 -7.63
C PHE A 341 5.89 15.71 -6.44
N LEU A 342 6.33 16.62 -5.58
CA LEU A 342 6.94 16.28 -4.27
C LEU A 342 5.92 15.56 -3.36
N LEU A 343 4.69 16.06 -3.29
CA LEU A 343 3.59 15.41 -2.57
C LEU A 343 3.32 14.00 -3.12
N VAL A 344 3.22 13.87 -4.44
CA VAL A 344 3.00 12.58 -5.11
C VAL A 344 4.17 11.63 -4.85
N MET A 345 5.40 12.14 -4.82
CA MET A 345 6.58 11.35 -4.46
C MET A 345 6.49 10.83 -3.02
N PHE A 346 6.04 11.64 -2.06
CA PHE A 346 5.82 11.17 -0.68
C PHE A 346 4.76 10.07 -0.62
N ALA A 347 3.64 10.23 -1.32
CA ALA A 347 2.60 9.21 -1.42
C ALA A 347 3.12 7.90 -2.06
N ALA A 348 3.93 8.01 -3.10
CA ALA A 348 4.55 6.86 -3.74
C ALA A 348 5.58 6.17 -2.81
N LEU A 349 6.43 6.95 -2.13
CA LEU A 349 7.44 6.42 -1.21
C LEU A 349 6.82 5.67 -0.03
N THR A 350 5.78 6.21 0.63
CA THR A 350 5.14 5.57 1.77
C THR A 350 4.57 4.20 1.41
N SER A 351 3.96 4.07 0.22
CA SER A 351 3.46 2.78 -0.28
C SER A 351 4.58 1.84 -0.69
N MET A 352 5.62 2.32 -1.40
CA MET A 352 6.76 1.48 -1.80
C MET A 352 7.50 0.92 -0.59
N ILE A 353 7.74 1.74 0.43
CA ILE A 353 8.34 1.32 1.71
C ILE A 353 7.56 0.17 2.34
N SER A 354 6.23 0.25 2.31
CA SER A 354 5.34 -0.77 2.87
C SER A 354 5.41 -2.09 2.10
N LEU A 355 5.42 -2.03 0.78
CA LEU A 355 5.57 -3.20 -0.11
C LEU A 355 6.93 -3.87 0.10
N VAL A 356 8.01 -3.09 0.13
CA VAL A 356 9.37 -3.60 0.37
C VAL A 356 9.48 -4.25 1.75
N GLU A 357 8.93 -3.61 2.80
CA GLU A 357 8.91 -4.18 4.15
C GLU A 357 8.13 -5.49 4.21
N ALA A 358 6.99 -5.58 3.52
CA ALA A 358 6.23 -6.84 3.41
C ALA A 358 7.07 -7.94 2.74
N CYS A 359 7.75 -7.64 1.62
CA CYS A 359 8.63 -8.58 0.93
C CYS A 359 9.76 -9.07 1.86
N VAL A 360 10.43 -8.15 2.55
CA VAL A 360 11.53 -8.46 3.49
C VAL A 360 11.02 -9.34 4.62
N SER A 361 9.90 -8.99 5.25
CA SER A 361 9.30 -9.75 6.34
C SER A 361 8.88 -11.15 5.90
N ILE A 362 8.31 -11.30 4.70
CA ILE A 362 7.95 -12.61 4.13
C ILE A 362 9.18 -13.51 3.99
N LEU A 363 10.30 -12.98 3.46
CA LEU A 363 11.54 -13.74 3.32
C LEU A 363 12.17 -14.08 4.68
N GLN A 364 12.12 -13.15 5.65
CA GLN A 364 12.61 -13.40 6.99
C GLN A 364 11.86 -14.56 7.66
N ASP A 365 10.54 -14.50 7.70
CA ASP A 365 9.71 -15.47 8.43
C ASP A 365 9.63 -16.83 7.72
N THR A 366 9.65 -16.85 6.37
CA THR A 366 9.47 -18.07 5.59
C THR A 366 10.78 -18.86 5.43
N LEU A 367 11.92 -18.16 5.30
CA LEU A 367 13.23 -18.74 5.03
C LEU A 367 14.18 -18.61 6.22
N GLU A 368 13.69 -18.07 7.35
CA GLU A 368 14.48 -17.81 8.58
C GLU A 368 15.75 -17.01 8.30
N TRP A 369 15.65 -16.05 7.36
CA TRP A 369 16.79 -15.24 6.96
C TRP A 369 16.96 -14.03 7.88
N LYS A 370 18.21 -13.64 8.12
CA LYS A 370 18.52 -12.35 8.75
C LYS A 370 18.02 -11.21 7.86
N ARG A 371 17.52 -10.13 8.47
CA ARG A 371 16.97 -8.95 7.78
C ARG A 371 17.86 -8.42 6.64
N ARG A 372 19.18 -8.33 6.87
CA ARG A 372 20.13 -7.85 5.83
C ARG A 372 20.12 -8.72 4.58
N LYS A 373 20.08 -10.06 4.74
CA LYS A 373 20.02 -10.99 3.60
C LYS A 373 18.68 -10.90 2.87
N ALA A 374 17.58 -10.87 3.62
CA ALA A 374 16.24 -10.72 3.05
C ALA A 374 16.10 -9.43 2.26
N LEU A 375 16.58 -8.30 2.83
CA LEU A 375 16.57 -7.00 2.15
C LEU A 375 17.43 -7.01 0.88
N LEU A 376 18.66 -7.53 0.94
CA LEU A 376 19.55 -7.59 -0.23
C LEU A 376 18.89 -8.35 -1.39
N VAL A 377 18.31 -9.52 -1.11
CA VAL A 377 17.62 -10.31 -2.13
C VAL A 377 16.39 -9.58 -2.66
N THR A 378 15.60 -8.93 -1.78
CA THR A 378 14.47 -8.10 -2.18
C THR A 378 14.91 -6.97 -3.13
N VAL A 379 15.98 -6.24 -2.79
CA VAL A 379 16.53 -5.17 -3.64
C VAL A 379 16.93 -5.70 -5.01
N ILE A 380 17.67 -6.81 -5.07
CA ILE A 380 18.11 -7.42 -6.34
C ILE A 380 16.90 -7.83 -7.18
N VAL A 381 15.93 -8.54 -6.59
CA VAL A 381 14.75 -9.03 -7.31
C VAL A 381 13.91 -7.87 -7.82
N LEU A 382 13.57 -6.89 -6.97
CA LEU A 382 12.73 -5.76 -7.36
C LEU A 382 13.41 -4.82 -8.35
N SER A 383 14.74 -4.62 -8.23
CA SER A 383 15.49 -3.83 -9.22
C SER A 383 15.53 -4.54 -10.58
N ALA A 384 15.82 -5.85 -10.60
CA ALA A 384 15.87 -6.61 -11.86
C ALA A 384 14.51 -6.66 -12.56
N THR A 385 13.43 -6.97 -11.82
CA THR A 385 12.08 -6.98 -12.37
C THR A 385 11.60 -5.58 -12.77
N GLY A 386 11.91 -4.55 -11.98
CA GLY A 386 11.61 -3.16 -12.31
C GLY A 386 12.31 -2.69 -13.59
N ILE A 387 13.58 -3.07 -13.83
CA ILE A 387 14.28 -2.81 -15.09
C ILE A 387 13.53 -3.44 -16.27
N ILE A 388 13.12 -4.71 -16.16
CA ILE A 388 12.36 -5.39 -17.22
C ILE A 388 11.06 -4.64 -17.52
N VAL A 389 10.32 -4.23 -16.49
CA VAL A 389 9.06 -3.47 -16.64
C VAL A 389 9.31 -2.11 -17.30
N THR A 390 10.37 -1.39 -16.88
CA THR A 390 10.75 -0.10 -17.47
C THR A 390 11.09 -0.25 -18.95
N LEU A 391 11.87 -1.25 -19.30
CA LEU A 391 12.22 -1.53 -20.69
C LEU A 391 11.03 -1.95 -21.57
N GLY A 392 9.91 -2.34 -20.95
CA GLY A 392 8.63 -2.57 -21.63
C GLY A 392 8.08 -1.34 -22.38
N TYR A 393 8.56 -0.15 -22.09
CA TYR A 393 8.24 1.09 -22.82
C TYR A 393 9.27 1.45 -23.91
N SER A 394 10.38 0.74 -23.98
CA SER A 394 11.47 0.99 -24.92
C SER A 394 11.89 -0.29 -25.69
N SER A 395 13.00 -0.91 -25.32
CA SER A 395 13.56 -2.08 -26.03
C SER A 395 12.71 -3.35 -25.96
N LEU A 396 11.84 -3.50 -24.95
CA LEU A 396 10.91 -4.63 -24.77
C LEU A 396 9.45 -4.29 -25.12
N SER A 397 9.19 -3.16 -25.78
CA SER A 397 7.84 -2.69 -26.14
C SER A 397 7.06 -3.64 -27.09
N PHE A 398 7.76 -4.58 -27.71
CA PHE A 398 7.14 -5.65 -28.50
C PHE A 398 6.40 -6.69 -27.65
N ILE A 399 6.65 -6.74 -26.33
CA ILE A 399 5.96 -7.64 -25.41
C ILE A 399 4.65 -6.98 -24.98
N GLN A 400 3.53 -7.42 -25.55
CA GLN A 400 2.19 -6.90 -25.36
C GLN A 400 1.23 -7.97 -24.82
N PRO A 401 1.30 -8.30 -23.52
CA PRO A 401 0.66 -9.51 -22.98
C PRO A 401 -0.87 -9.50 -22.99
N LEU A 402 -1.50 -8.31 -22.97
CA LEU A 402 -2.96 -8.14 -23.00
C LEU A 402 -3.50 -7.75 -24.39
N GLY A 403 -2.66 -7.84 -25.43
CA GLY A 403 -3.00 -7.45 -26.79
C GLY A 403 -2.32 -6.15 -27.22
N ALA A 404 -2.62 -5.71 -28.46
CA ALA A 404 -1.97 -4.57 -29.10
C ALA A 404 -2.08 -3.30 -28.25
N GLY A 405 -0.94 -2.64 -28.04
CA GLY A 405 -0.84 -1.40 -27.25
C GLY A 405 -0.71 -1.60 -25.74
N SER A 406 -0.81 -2.84 -25.22
CA SER A 406 -0.58 -3.10 -23.81
C SER A 406 0.92 -3.21 -23.49
N THR A 407 1.27 -2.91 -22.24
CA THR A 407 2.65 -2.99 -21.75
C THR A 407 2.81 -4.11 -20.72
N ILE A 408 4.05 -4.41 -20.36
CA ILE A 408 4.36 -5.34 -19.25
C ILE A 408 3.75 -4.79 -17.93
N LEU A 409 3.78 -3.47 -17.72
CA LEU A 409 3.19 -2.82 -16.54
C LEU A 409 1.68 -3.07 -16.48
N ASP A 410 0.96 -2.87 -17.59
CA ASP A 410 -0.50 -3.08 -17.65
C ASP A 410 -0.87 -4.52 -17.29
N PHE A 411 -0.08 -5.49 -17.76
CA PHE A 411 -0.28 -6.89 -17.41
C PHE A 411 -0.07 -7.18 -15.92
N LEU A 412 1.00 -6.65 -15.33
CA LEU A 412 1.28 -6.85 -13.90
C LEU A 412 0.25 -6.14 -13.01
N ASP A 413 -0.22 -4.96 -13.40
CA ASP A 413 -1.31 -4.27 -12.71
C ASP A 413 -2.62 -5.06 -12.82
N PHE A 414 -3.00 -5.52 -14.01
CA PHE A 414 -4.16 -6.39 -14.19
C PHE A 414 -4.05 -7.66 -13.33
N LEU A 415 -2.92 -8.35 -13.38
CA LEU A 415 -2.69 -9.58 -12.64
C LEU A 415 -2.85 -9.36 -11.13
N THR A 416 -2.32 -8.27 -10.58
CA THR A 416 -2.40 -7.97 -9.15
C THR A 416 -3.74 -7.37 -8.77
N SER A 417 -4.14 -6.27 -9.39
CA SER A 417 -5.31 -5.48 -8.97
C SER A 417 -6.64 -6.15 -9.32
N SER A 418 -6.70 -6.84 -10.47
CA SER A 418 -7.94 -7.46 -10.96
C SER A 418 -8.08 -8.94 -10.60
N VAL A 419 -6.96 -9.66 -10.37
CA VAL A 419 -6.97 -11.10 -10.13
C VAL A 419 -6.49 -11.44 -8.72
N MET A 420 -5.21 -11.18 -8.41
CA MET A 420 -4.59 -11.73 -7.20
C MET A 420 -5.15 -11.12 -5.92
N MET A 421 -5.30 -9.81 -5.86
CA MET A 421 -5.80 -9.14 -4.66
C MET A 421 -7.26 -9.52 -4.35
N PRO A 422 -8.24 -9.45 -5.29
CA PRO A 422 -9.61 -9.87 -5.00
C PRO A 422 -9.70 -11.35 -4.60
N LEU A 423 -8.99 -12.26 -5.27
CA LEU A 423 -8.94 -13.67 -4.91
C LEU A 423 -8.25 -13.90 -3.57
N GLY A 424 -7.17 -13.18 -3.27
CA GLY A 424 -6.50 -13.25 -1.97
C GLY A 424 -7.42 -12.83 -0.83
N GLY A 425 -8.13 -11.72 -0.99
CA GLY A 425 -9.16 -11.26 -0.03
C GLY A 425 -10.29 -12.27 0.14
N LEU A 426 -10.77 -12.83 -0.97
CA LEU A 426 -11.79 -13.88 -0.97
C LEU A 426 -11.34 -15.12 -0.20
N LEU A 427 -10.11 -15.61 -0.45
CA LEU A 427 -9.52 -16.74 0.26
C LEU A 427 -9.40 -16.48 1.76
N MET A 428 -9.00 -15.27 2.17
CA MET A 428 -8.96 -14.89 3.59
C MET A 428 -10.36 -14.89 4.21
N CYS A 429 -11.35 -14.32 3.54
CA CYS A 429 -12.74 -14.29 4.01
C CYS A 429 -13.33 -15.69 4.12
N LEU A 430 -13.13 -16.56 3.14
CA LEU A 430 -13.57 -17.95 3.19
C LEU A 430 -12.88 -18.73 4.31
N PHE A 431 -11.58 -18.51 4.49
CA PHE A 431 -10.81 -19.19 5.53
C PHE A 431 -11.28 -18.82 6.94
N PHE A 432 -11.38 -17.53 7.26
CA PHE A 432 -11.78 -17.06 8.58
C PHE A 432 -13.31 -17.00 8.76
N GLY A 433 -14.06 -16.91 7.68
CA GLY A 433 -15.52 -16.95 7.74
C GLY A 433 -16.08 -18.35 7.97
N TRP A 434 -15.51 -19.38 7.33
CA TRP A 434 -16.10 -20.70 7.27
C TRP A 434 -15.21 -21.83 7.81
N ILE A 435 -13.89 -21.81 7.54
CA ILE A 435 -12.98 -22.89 7.93
C ILE A 435 -12.54 -22.76 9.41
N ARG A 436 -12.01 -21.57 9.79
CA ARG A 436 -11.51 -21.32 11.14
C ARG A 436 -12.49 -20.59 12.04
N LYS A 437 -13.55 -20.07 11.47
CA LYS A 437 -14.60 -19.26 12.09
C LYS A 437 -14.08 -17.88 12.57
N PRO A 438 -14.94 -16.84 12.54
CA PRO A 438 -14.57 -15.47 12.90
C PRO A 438 -14.09 -15.30 14.35
N GLU A 439 -14.56 -16.16 15.26
CA GLU A 439 -14.27 -16.13 16.70
C GLU A 439 -12.76 -16.10 16.95
N VAL A 440 -11.98 -16.81 16.14
CA VAL A 440 -10.50 -16.87 16.28
C VAL A 440 -9.86 -15.48 16.19
N LEU A 441 -10.35 -14.60 15.33
CA LEU A 441 -9.85 -13.23 15.20
C LEU A 441 -10.59 -12.26 16.14
N ILE A 442 -11.87 -12.50 16.44
CA ILE A 442 -12.64 -11.71 17.41
C ILE A 442 -11.96 -11.76 18.78
N ASP A 443 -11.51 -12.95 19.22
CA ASP A 443 -10.79 -13.09 20.47
C ASP A 443 -9.51 -12.28 20.49
N GLU A 444 -8.76 -12.23 19.37
CA GLU A 444 -7.57 -11.38 19.24
C GLU A 444 -7.90 -9.89 19.31
N VAL A 445 -8.97 -9.46 18.65
CA VAL A 445 -9.43 -8.06 18.71
C VAL A 445 -9.79 -7.66 20.14
N ARG A 446 -10.45 -8.53 20.87
CA ARG A 446 -10.88 -8.31 22.27
C ARG A 446 -9.73 -8.18 23.27
N VAL A 447 -8.52 -8.64 22.94
CA VAL A 447 -7.34 -8.48 23.81
C VAL A 447 -7.07 -7.01 24.14
N SER A 448 -7.38 -6.09 23.20
CA SER A 448 -7.10 -4.65 23.35
C SER A 448 -8.34 -3.78 23.55
N GLY A 449 -9.51 -4.38 23.85
CA GLY A 449 -10.76 -3.65 24.12
C GLY A 449 -11.99 -4.35 23.56
N ASP A 450 -13.15 -3.79 23.87
CA ASP A 450 -14.44 -4.34 23.44
C ASP A 450 -14.62 -4.29 21.93
N PHE A 451 -15.10 -5.39 21.36
CA PHE A 451 -15.53 -5.47 19.96
C PHE A 451 -17.06 -5.55 19.87
N LYS A 452 -17.73 -4.40 20.10
CA LYS A 452 -19.19 -4.31 20.21
C LYS A 452 -19.94 -4.81 18.96
N HIS A 453 -19.37 -4.56 17.76
CA HIS A 453 -19.99 -4.94 16.49
C HIS A 453 -19.43 -6.25 15.90
N SER A 454 -18.94 -7.16 16.75
CA SER A 454 -18.35 -8.45 16.30
C SER A 454 -19.34 -9.33 15.51
N GLY A 455 -20.65 -9.30 15.83
CA GLY A 455 -21.68 -9.99 15.07
C GLY A 455 -21.84 -9.46 13.65
N LEU A 456 -21.92 -8.14 13.48
CA LEU A 456 -21.99 -7.49 12.16
C LEU A 456 -20.71 -7.76 11.35
N TRP A 457 -19.56 -7.66 11.99
CA TRP A 457 -18.27 -7.98 11.38
C TRP A 457 -18.21 -9.44 10.90
N SER A 458 -18.75 -10.39 11.69
CA SER A 458 -18.84 -11.79 11.29
C SER A 458 -19.70 -11.99 10.05
N VAL A 459 -20.84 -11.31 9.96
CA VAL A 459 -21.70 -11.35 8.77
C VAL A 459 -20.98 -10.77 7.56
N MET A 460 -20.27 -9.64 7.75
CA MET A 460 -19.48 -9.01 6.70
C MET A 460 -18.43 -9.98 6.13
N ILE A 461 -17.63 -10.61 6.99
CA ILE A 461 -16.55 -11.51 6.55
C ILE A 461 -17.08 -12.83 5.97
N LYS A 462 -18.20 -13.37 6.52
CA LYS A 462 -18.76 -14.65 6.05
C LYS A 462 -19.48 -14.55 4.72
N TYR A 463 -20.23 -13.47 4.49
CA TYR A 463 -21.22 -13.42 3.41
C TYR A 463 -20.99 -12.21 2.49
N ILE A 464 -20.96 -10.99 3.05
CA ILE A 464 -20.97 -9.77 2.23
C ILE A 464 -19.64 -9.59 1.50
N ALA A 465 -18.52 -9.63 2.21
CA ALA A 465 -17.21 -9.42 1.61
C ALA A 465 -16.87 -10.47 0.53
N PRO A 466 -17.09 -11.80 0.72
CA PRO A 466 -16.87 -12.77 -0.35
C PRO A 466 -17.68 -12.49 -1.63
N ILE A 467 -18.96 -12.11 -1.49
CA ILE A 467 -19.81 -11.78 -2.65
C ILE A 467 -19.27 -10.55 -3.38
N LEU A 468 -18.92 -9.48 -2.64
CA LEU A 468 -18.42 -8.26 -3.22
C LEU A 468 -17.03 -8.45 -3.88
N LEU A 469 -16.14 -9.24 -3.26
CA LEU A 469 -14.82 -9.56 -3.82
C LEU A 469 -14.93 -10.41 -5.09
N MET A 470 -15.86 -11.37 -5.13
CA MET A 470 -16.16 -12.14 -6.33
C MET A 470 -16.72 -11.24 -7.44
N ALA A 471 -17.58 -10.27 -7.11
CA ALA A 471 -18.10 -9.29 -8.07
C ALA A 471 -16.95 -8.44 -8.66
N ILE A 472 -16.03 -7.92 -7.82
CA ILE A 472 -14.84 -7.20 -8.31
C ILE A 472 -14.02 -8.08 -9.26
N PHE A 473 -13.72 -9.32 -8.85
CA PHE A 473 -12.93 -10.24 -9.64
C PHE A 473 -13.55 -10.50 -11.01
N ILE A 474 -14.82 -10.91 -11.04
CA ILE A 474 -15.53 -11.25 -12.29
C ILE A 474 -15.61 -10.02 -13.21
N THR A 475 -16.06 -8.89 -12.69
CA THR A 475 -16.25 -7.68 -13.51
C THR A 475 -14.92 -7.13 -14.05
N SER A 476 -13.84 -7.15 -13.24
CA SER A 476 -12.52 -6.70 -13.68
C SER A 476 -11.95 -7.59 -14.78
N VAL A 477 -12.08 -8.92 -14.65
CA VAL A 477 -11.64 -9.86 -15.69
C VAL A 477 -12.46 -9.68 -16.96
N LEU A 478 -13.79 -9.65 -16.88
CA LEU A 478 -14.66 -9.48 -18.04
C LEU A 478 -14.41 -8.16 -18.78
N LYS A 479 -14.14 -7.07 -18.04
CA LYS A 479 -13.78 -5.76 -18.60
C LYS A 479 -12.45 -5.81 -19.36
N THR A 480 -11.43 -6.43 -18.78
CA THR A 480 -10.10 -6.52 -19.41
C THR A 480 -10.13 -7.31 -20.73
N PHE A 481 -10.97 -8.32 -20.83
CA PHE A 481 -11.15 -9.11 -22.06
C PHE A 481 -12.24 -8.56 -23.00
N GLY A 482 -12.78 -7.36 -22.73
CA GLY A 482 -13.75 -6.69 -23.61
C GLY A 482 -15.12 -7.38 -23.69
N VAL A 483 -15.43 -8.27 -22.75
CA VAL A 483 -16.76 -8.95 -22.68
C VAL A 483 -17.84 -7.99 -22.20
N ILE A 484 -17.48 -7.06 -21.34
CA ILE A 484 -18.32 -5.96 -20.84
C ILE A 484 -17.61 -4.64 -21.04
N SER A 485 -18.34 -3.61 -21.46
CA SER A 485 -17.87 -2.23 -21.60
C SER A 485 -18.68 -1.34 -20.67
N PHE A 486 -18.04 -0.86 -19.61
CA PHE A 486 -18.58 0.23 -18.80
C PHE A 486 -17.57 1.35 -18.68
#